data_d3533eff9c1035ab6f3b32861985d1b4
#
_entry.id   d3533eff9c1035ab6f3b32861985d1b4
#
_cell.length_a   1.000
_cell.length_b   1.000
_cell.length_c   1.000
_cell.angle_alpha   90.00
_cell.angle_beta   90.00
_cell.angle_gamma   90.00
#
_symmetry.space_group_name_H-M   'P 1'
#
loop_
_entity.id
_entity.type
_entity.pdbx_description
1 polymer ?
#
loop_
_entity_poly.entity_id
_entity_poly.type
_entity_poly.pdbx_seq_one_letter_code
_entity_poly.pdbx_strand_id
1 'polypeptide(L)'
;GGQTVSSTRIRAALEEGRLDDANAMLGTPYAIDWPVVHGKGIGSGKLGTPTLNQNYPAAALQPCAGVYLTRIYLDGRWRPAATGIGKRPTVDSSENAAVTCETFVPDFSGNVYGQQPVLEFHKYFCPVRKFNSMDELAALIHHAADESKAYFAALNGAK
;
A
#
# COMPACT_ATOMS: atom_id res chain seq x y z
N GLY A 1 22.94 16.00 1.68
CA GLY A 1 23.89 15.22 2.08
C GLY A 1 24.37 15.21 3.50
N GLY A 2 25.44 14.57 3.75
CA GLY A 2 26.14 14.58 5.01
C GLY A 2 25.57 13.71 6.11
N GLN A 3 24.38 13.16 5.95
CA GLN A 3 23.78 12.29 6.97
C GLN A 3 23.96 10.83 6.58
N THR A 4 24.32 10.03 7.56
CA THR A 4 24.51 8.61 7.35
C THR A 4 23.14 7.94 7.16
N VAL A 5 22.97 7.24 6.05
CA VAL A 5 21.79 6.42 5.82
C VAL A 5 21.92 5.16 6.67
N SER A 6 20.91 4.84 7.46
CA SER A 6 20.90 3.65 8.29
C SER A 6 19.52 3.01 8.29
N SER A 7 19.48 1.71 8.59
CA SER A 7 18.21 0.99 8.70
C SER A 7 17.29 1.61 9.73
N THR A 8 17.85 2.12 10.83
CA THR A 8 17.08 2.78 11.89
C THR A 8 16.39 4.03 11.36
N ARG A 9 17.10 4.84 10.56
CA ARG A 9 16.55 6.07 10.02
C ARG A 9 15.47 5.79 8.97
N ILE A 10 15.69 4.78 8.13
CA ILE A 10 14.69 4.37 7.15
C ILE A 10 13.43 3.88 7.86
N ARG A 11 13.60 3.05 8.88
CA ARG A 11 12.48 2.54 9.68
C ARG A 11 11.68 3.68 10.30
N ALA A 12 12.38 4.65 10.91
CA ALA A 12 11.71 5.80 11.53
C ALA A 12 10.93 6.60 10.50
N ALA A 13 11.50 6.83 9.32
CA ALA A 13 10.81 7.57 8.27
C ALA A 13 9.53 6.85 7.82
N LEU A 14 9.58 5.53 7.64
CA LEU A 14 8.41 4.76 7.26
C LEU A 14 7.33 4.79 8.35
N GLU A 15 7.72 4.61 9.60
CA GLU A 15 6.79 4.58 10.73
C GLU A 15 6.13 5.94 10.98
N GLU A 16 6.80 7.02 10.61
CA GLU A 16 6.29 8.38 10.80
C GLU A 16 5.56 8.92 9.57
N GLY A 17 5.44 8.11 8.51
CA GLY A 17 4.75 8.54 7.30
C GLY A 17 5.59 9.40 6.36
N ARG A 18 6.89 9.53 6.63
CA ARG A 18 7.81 10.29 5.77
C ARG A 18 8.35 9.39 4.65
N LEU A 19 7.44 8.97 3.77
CA LEU A 19 7.77 8.02 2.71
C LEU A 19 8.79 8.59 1.72
N ASP A 20 8.68 9.88 1.39
CA ASP A 20 9.62 10.53 0.47
C ASP A 20 11.04 10.46 1.03
N ASP A 21 11.21 10.68 2.33
CA ASP A 21 12.51 10.58 2.99
C ASP A 21 13.04 9.15 2.97
N ALA A 22 12.16 8.18 3.26
CA ALA A 22 12.55 6.77 3.24
C ALA A 22 13.00 6.36 1.84
N ASN A 23 12.25 6.74 0.81
CA ASN A 23 12.58 6.40 -0.56
C ASN A 23 13.87 7.07 -1.01
N ALA A 24 14.11 8.31 -0.58
CA ALA A 24 15.37 9.00 -0.87
C ALA A 24 16.56 8.26 -0.23
N MET A 25 16.40 7.80 1.02
CA MET A 25 17.44 7.06 1.69
C MET A 25 17.69 5.68 1.08
N LEU A 26 16.62 5.04 0.60
CA LEU A 26 16.72 3.73 -0.06
C LEU A 26 17.34 3.83 -1.45
N GLY A 27 17.22 4.99 -2.09
CA GLY A 27 17.62 5.17 -3.48
C GLY A 27 16.61 4.62 -4.50
N THR A 28 15.55 3.98 -4.01
CA THR A 28 14.47 3.41 -4.82
C THR A 28 13.17 3.48 -4.02
N PRO A 29 12.01 3.39 -4.67
CA PRO A 29 10.76 3.31 -3.91
C PRO A 29 10.74 2.09 -2.98
N TYR A 30 10.23 2.28 -1.76
CA TYR A 30 9.99 1.17 -0.87
C TYR A 30 9.05 0.17 -1.56
N ALA A 31 9.40 -1.10 -1.54
CA ALA A 31 8.66 -2.12 -2.27
C ALA A 31 8.56 -3.41 -1.47
N ILE A 32 7.49 -4.14 -1.71
CA ILE A 32 7.29 -5.48 -1.12
C ILE A 32 6.88 -6.44 -2.23
N ASP A 33 7.03 -7.73 -1.95
CA ASP A 33 6.62 -8.79 -2.87
C ASP A 33 6.02 -9.98 -2.12
N TRP A 34 5.30 -9.71 -1.05
CA TRP A 34 4.65 -10.77 -0.27
C TRP A 34 3.59 -11.49 -1.10
N PRO A 35 3.35 -12.79 -0.83
CA PRO A 35 2.33 -13.51 -1.58
C PRO A 35 0.94 -12.91 -1.40
N VAL A 36 0.15 -12.93 -2.47
CA VAL A 36 -1.25 -12.53 -2.41
C VAL A 36 -2.03 -13.65 -1.73
N VAL A 37 -2.81 -13.29 -0.71
CA VAL A 37 -3.59 -14.21 0.09
C VAL A 37 -5.05 -13.82 0.07
N HIS A 38 -5.91 -14.76 0.44
CA HIS A 38 -7.33 -14.45 0.64
C HIS A 38 -7.48 -13.60 1.88
N GLY A 39 -8.00 -12.38 1.73
CA GLY A 39 -8.34 -11.54 2.86
C GLY A 39 -9.81 -11.68 3.18
N LYS A 40 -10.18 -11.33 4.41
CA LYS A 40 -11.58 -11.06 4.73
C LYS A 40 -11.91 -9.69 4.16
N GLY A 41 -11.72 -9.54 2.85
CA GLY A 41 -11.65 -8.26 2.20
C GLY A 41 -12.88 -7.41 2.45
N ILE A 42 -12.65 -6.31 3.11
CA ILE A 42 -13.61 -5.22 3.14
C ILE A 42 -13.91 -4.79 1.71
N GLY A 43 -12.97 -5.01 0.78
CA GLY A 43 -13.12 -4.63 -0.60
C GLY A 43 -13.88 -5.60 -1.48
N SER A 44 -13.92 -6.88 -1.13
CA SER A 44 -14.50 -7.90 -1.99
C SER A 44 -16.03 -7.85 -1.92
N GLY A 45 -16.66 -7.32 -2.94
CA GLY A 45 -18.10 -7.25 -3.07
C GLY A 45 -18.76 -6.09 -2.35
N LYS A 46 -18.21 -5.59 -1.26
CA LYS A 46 -18.83 -4.49 -0.50
C LYS A 46 -18.45 -3.11 -1.03
N LEU A 47 -17.23 -2.97 -1.54
CA LEU A 47 -16.78 -1.72 -2.15
C LEU A 47 -17.00 -1.70 -3.65
N GLY A 48 -17.53 -2.77 -4.22
CA GLY A 48 -17.68 -2.91 -5.65
C GLY A 48 -16.35 -3.02 -6.38
N THR A 49 -15.26 -3.18 -5.64
CA THR A 49 -13.90 -3.20 -6.20
C THR A 49 -13.09 -4.27 -5.49
N PRO A 50 -12.59 -5.25 -6.23
CA PRO A 50 -11.72 -6.26 -5.61
C PRO A 50 -10.38 -5.65 -5.21
N THR A 51 -9.88 -6.05 -4.04
CA THR A 51 -8.57 -5.67 -3.57
C THR A 51 -7.69 -6.91 -3.42
N LEU A 52 -6.38 -6.70 -3.58
CA LEU A 52 -5.39 -7.75 -3.36
C LEU A 52 -4.84 -7.62 -1.94
N ASN A 53 -4.78 -8.74 -1.24
CA ASN A 53 -4.30 -8.77 0.14
C ASN A 53 -2.91 -9.40 0.19
N GLN A 54 -1.98 -8.72 0.81
CA GLN A 54 -0.63 -9.22 1.05
C GLN A 54 -0.33 -9.05 2.54
N ASN A 55 -0.03 -10.16 3.23
CA ASN A 55 0.22 -10.12 4.66
C ASN A 55 1.67 -9.77 4.95
N TYR A 56 1.86 -8.83 5.88
CA TYR A 56 3.19 -8.49 6.36
C TYR A 56 3.67 -9.50 7.39
N PRO A 57 4.86 -10.06 7.22
CA PRO A 57 5.50 -10.81 8.31
C PRO A 57 5.78 -9.89 9.50
N ALA A 58 5.67 -10.42 10.71
CA ALA A 58 5.81 -9.61 11.92
C ALA A 58 7.16 -8.90 12.03
N ALA A 59 8.22 -9.51 11.50
CA ALA A 59 9.57 -8.94 11.57
C ALA A 59 9.90 -8.02 10.39
N ALA A 60 9.00 -7.86 9.44
CA ALA A 60 9.28 -7.06 8.25
C ALA A 60 9.18 -5.56 8.57
N LEU A 61 9.93 -4.77 7.82
CA LEU A 61 9.85 -3.32 7.86
C LEU A 61 8.48 -2.89 7.33
N GLN A 62 7.72 -2.14 8.12
CA GLN A 62 6.33 -1.79 7.81
C GLN A 62 6.17 -0.27 7.73
N PRO A 63 5.47 0.23 6.70
CA PRO A 63 5.09 1.65 6.68
C PRO A 63 3.98 1.92 7.70
N CYS A 64 3.78 3.18 8.05
CA CYS A 64 2.71 3.53 8.98
C CYS A 64 1.34 3.27 8.34
N ALA A 65 0.33 3.11 9.19
CA ALA A 65 -1.04 2.96 8.72
C ALA A 65 -1.47 4.18 7.91
N GLY A 66 -2.15 3.93 6.80
CA GLY A 66 -2.58 5.00 5.92
C GLY A 66 -2.91 4.50 4.54
N VAL A 67 -3.26 5.43 3.66
CA VAL A 67 -3.50 5.17 2.24
C VAL A 67 -2.33 5.72 1.45
N TYR A 68 -1.86 4.92 0.49
CA TYR A 68 -0.66 5.22 -0.28
C TYR A 68 -0.94 5.19 -1.77
N LEU A 69 -0.27 6.06 -2.51
CA LEU A 69 -0.19 5.96 -3.97
C LEU A 69 0.88 4.94 -4.30
N THR A 70 0.49 3.91 -5.02
CA THR A 70 1.35 2.76 -5.29
C THR A 70 1.28 2.37 -6.75
N ARG A 71 2.18 1.48 -7.17
CA ARG A 71 2.02 0.74 -8.41
C ARG A 71 2.41 -0.70 -8.16
N ILE A 72 1.78 -1.59 -8.89
CA ILE A 72 1.98 -3.03 -8.72
C ILE A 72 2.29 -3.66 -10.07
N TYR A 73 3.24 -4.59 -10.08
CA TYR A 73 3.61 -5.30 -11.30
C TYR A 73 2.75 -6.56 -11.43
N LEU A 74 1.82 -6.52 -12.36
CA LEU A 74 0.89 -7.62 -12.60
C LEU A 74 0.75 -7.86 -14.09
N ASP A 75 0.77 -9.11 -14.45
CA ASP A 75 0.48 -9.53 -15.81
C ASP A 75 1.39 -8.83 -16.83
N GLY A 76 2.68 -8.74 -16.49
CA GLY A 76 3.70 -8.22 -17.38
C GLY A 76 3.85 -6.72 -17.45
N ARG A 77 3.13 -5.96 -16.61
CA ARG A 77 3.26 -4.49 -16.62
C ARG A 77 2.97 -3.87 -15.28
N TRP A 78 3.48 -2.66 -15.09
CA TRP A 78 3.16 -1.85 -13.92
C TRP A 78 1.76 -1.24 -14.05
N ARG A 79 1.01 -1.29 -12.95
CA ARG A 79 -0.35 -0.74 -12.91
C ARG A 79 -0.47 0.22 -11.73
N PRO A 80 -0.93 1.47 -11.96
CA PRO A 80 -1.21 2.38 -10.86
C PRO A 80 -2.26 1.78 -9.92
N ALA A 81 -2.09 2.02 -8.62
CA ALA A 81 -2.95 1.40 -7.61
C ALA A 81 -3.05 2.27 -6.37
N ALA A 82 -3.97 1.93 -5.49
CA ALA A 82 -4.09 2.54 -4.17
C ALA A 82 -3.98 1.44 -3.13
N THR A 83 -3.16 1.66 -2.10
CA THR A 83 -2.91 0.65 -1.08
C THR A 83 -3.24 1.21 0.29
N GLY A 84 -4.02 0.45 1.06
CA GLY A 84 -4.29 0.74 2.45
C GLY A 84 -3.45 -0.14 3.36
N ILE A 85 -2.71 0.47 4.27
CA ILE A 85 -1.98 -0.23 5.33
C ILE A 85 -2.73 -0.01 6.62
N GLY A 86 -3.08 -1.08 7.31
CA GLY A 86 -3.80 -0.99 8.56
C GLY A 86 -3.43 -2.10 9.50
N LYS A 87 -3.83 -1.96 10.74
CA LYS A 87 -3.68 -3.01 11.74
C LYS A 87 -5.05 -3.60 12.01
N ARG A 88 -5.15 -4.93 11.88
CA ARG A 88 -6.40 -5.61 12.21
C ARG A 88 -6.44 -5.85 13.71
N PRO A 89 -7.47 -5.38 14.43
CA PRO A 89 -7.57 -5.69 15.83
C PRO A 89 -7.69 -7.20 16.01
N THR A 90 -6.86 -7.77 16.87
CA THR A 90 -6.97 -9.17 17.24
C THR A 90 -7.81 -9.27 18.51
N VAL A 91 -8.50 -10.41 18.67
CA VAL A 91 -9.44 -10.62 19.76
C VAL A 91 -8.76 -10.54 21.13
N ASP A 92 -7.49 -10.83 21.20
CA ASP A 92 -6.72 -10.86 22.44
C ASP A 92 -5.84 -9.61 22.64
N SER A 93 -6.08 -8.56 21.89
CA SER A 93 -5.36 -7.28 22.01
C SER A 93 -3.85 -7.43 22.17
N SER A 94 -3.29 -8.52 21.65
CA SER A 94 -1.85 -8.73 21.73
C SER A 94 -1.12 -7.75 20.82
N GLU A 95 0.13 -7.46 21.17
CA GLU A 95 1.00 -6.59 20.39
C GLU A 95 1.26 -7.13 18.97
N ASN A 96 0.74 -8.30 18.67
CA ASN A 96 0.93 -8.99 17.39
C ASN A 96 -0.23 -8.80 16.44
N ALA A 97 -0.90 -7.66 16.48
CA ALA A 97 -1.95 -7.35 15.52
C ALA A 97 -1.37 -7.45 14.10
N ALA A 98 -2.01 -8.26 13.25
CA ALA A 98 -1.53 -8.44 11.88
C ALA A 98 -1.67 -7.13 11.11
N VAL A 99 -0.62 -6.76 10.40
CA VAL A 99 -0.67 -5.61 9.51
C VAL A 99 -1.31 -6.07 8.21
N THR A 100 -2.36 -5.37 7.80
CA THR A 100 -3.05 -5.65 6.55
C THR A 100 -2.54 -4.73 5.46
N CYS A 101 -2.36 -5.28 4.27
CA CYS A 101 -1.97 -4.52 3.09
C CYS A 101 -2.98 -4.88 2.01
N GLU A 102 -3.88 -3.96 1.71
CA GLU A 102 -4.92 -4.17 0.72
C GLU A 102 -4.72 -3.20 -0.42
N THR A 103 -4.57 -3.71 -1.64
CA THR A 103 -4.30 -2.91 -2.82
C THR A 103 -5.46 -3.00 -3.80
N PHE A 104 -6.02 -1.84 -4.14
CA PHE A 104 -7.01 -1.71 -5.19
C PHE A 104 -6.31 -1.38 -6.50
N VAL A 105 -6.50 -2.22 -7.51
CA VAL A 105 -5.91 -2.03 -8.84
C VAL A 105 -7.03 -1.75 -9.83
N PRO A 106 -7.23 -0.49 -10.24
CA PRO A 106 -8.23 -0.18 -11.26
C PRO A 106 -7.93 -0.90 -12.57
N ASP A 107 -8.95 -1.25 -13.30
CA ASP A 107 -8.83 -1.85 -14.62
C ASP A 107 -8.16 -3.22 -14.63
N PHE A 108 -8.06 -3.87 -13.48
CA PHE A 108 -7.52 -5.23 -13.39
C PHE A 108 -8.56 -6.18 -12.82
N SER A 109 -8.72 -7.32 -13.47
CA SER A 109 -9.49 -8.43 -12.97
C SER A 109 -8.72 -9.72 -13.24
N GLY A 110 -8.79 -10.65 -12.31
CA GLY A 110 -8.10 -11.91 -12.46
C GLY A 110 -7.78 -12.51 -11.11
N ASN A 111 -7.34 -13.77 -11.13
CA ASN A 111 -6.96 -14.50 -9.93
C ASN A 111 -5.44 -14.50 -9.82
N VAL A 112 -4.92 -13.85 -8.80
CA VAL A 112 -3.48 -13.75 -8.55
C VAL A 112 -3.07 -14.37 -7.22
N TYR A 113 -3.94 -15.17 -6.60
CA TYR A 113 -3.64 -15.82 -5.32
C TYR A 113 -2.38 -16.67 -5.45
N GLY A 114 -1.49 -16.56 -4.47
CA GLY A 114 -0.23 -17.27 -4.46
C GLY A 114 0.88 -16.63 -5.27
N GLN A 115 0.57 -15.65 -6.12
CA GLN A 115 1.58 -14.88 -6.82
C GLN A 115 2.25 -13.89 -5.85
N GLN A 116 3.45 -13.45 -6.22
CA GLN A 116 4.23 -12.52 -5.42
C GLN A 116 4.53 -11.24 -6.22
N PRO A 117 3.50 -10.45 -6.53
CA PRO A 117 3.72 -9.24 -7.32
C PRO A 117 4.51 -8.20 -6.53
N VAL A 118 5.37 -7.46 -7.22
CA VAL A 118 6.09 -6.35 -6.61
C VAL A 118 5.14 -5.17 -6.49
N LEU A 119 5.06 -4.61 -5.29
CA LEU A 119 4.25 -3.44 -4.98
C LEU A 119 5.19 -2.33 -4.52
N GLU A 120 5.23 -1.21 -5.24
CA GLU A 120 6.04 -0.06 -4.91
C GLU A 120 5.20 1.04 -4.29
N PHE A 121 5.68 1.60 -3.17
CA PHE A 121 5.02 2.70 -2.48
C PHE A 121 5.70 4.02 -2.88
N HIS A 122 4.95 4.91 -3.49
CA HIS A 122 5.50 6.16 -4.03
C HIS A 122 5.13 7.39 -3.22
N LYS A 123 3.91 7.48 -2.70
CA LYS A 123 3.46 8.64 -1.93
C LYS A 123 2.56 8.21 -0.79
N TYR A 124 2.70 8.86 0.35
CA TYR A 124 1.75 8.77 1.46
C TYR A 124 0.59 9.72 1.12
N PHE A 125 -0.61 9.19 1.01
CA PHE A 125 -1.75 9.98 0.55
C PHE A 125 -2.53 10.59 1.71
N CYS A 126 -2.96 9.76 2.65
CA CYS A 126 -3.70 10.25 3.82
C CYS A 126 -3.67 9.21 4.93
N PRO A 127 -3.89 9.65 6.21
CA PRO A 127 -3.95 8.69 7.32
C PRO A 127 -5.22 7.87 7.28
N VAL A 128 -5.20 6.74 7.98
CA VAL A 128 -6.40 5.94 8.22
C VAL A 128 -7.31 6.72 9.17
N ARG A 129 -8.60 6.74 8.87
CA ARG A 129 -9.61 7.38 9.71
C ARG A 129 -10.86 6.51 9.76
N LYS A 130 -11.73 6.77 10.73
CA LYS A 130 -13.01 6.11 10.78
C LYS A 130 -13.92 6.64 9.68
N PHE A 131 -14.61 5.74 9.03
CA PHE A 131 -15.57 6.10 7.99
C PHE A 131 -16.98 5.86 8.49
N ASN A 132 -17.89 6.73 8.10
CA ASN A 132 -19.30 6.61 8.47
C ASN A 132 -20.02 5.58 7.63
N SER A 133 -19.46 5.23 6.48
CA SER A 133 -20.08 4.26 5.58
C SER A 133 -19.02 3.61 4.69
N MET A 134 -19.38 2.48 4.10
CA MET A 134 -18.54 1.81 3.11
C MET A 134 -18.39 2.65 1.84
N ASP A 135 -19.41 3.43 1.51
CA ASP A 135 -19.37 4.32 0.32
C ASP A 135 -18.29 5.38 0.50
N GLU A 136 -18.14 5.91 1.70
CA GLU A 136 -17.10 6.91 2.00
C GLU A 136 -15.71 6.31 1.84
N LEU A 137 -15.51 5.09 2.33
CA LEU A 137 -14.24 4.39 2.17
C LEU A 137 -13.96 4.09 0.70
N ALA A 138 -14.97 3.61 -0.04
CA ALA A 138 -14.82 3.33 -1.46
C ALA A 138 -14.44 4.60 -2.23
N ALA A 139 -15.08 5.72 -1.93
CA ALA A 139 -14.78 6.99 -2.58
C ALA A 139 -13.33 7.40 -2.36
N LEU A 140 -12.82 7.22 -1.14
CA LEU A 140 -11.42 7.55 -0.82
C LEU A 140 -10.46 6.66 -1.61
N ILE A 141 -10.73 5.37 -1.66
CA ILE A 141 -9.87 4.42 -2.39
C ILE A 141 -9.86 4.72 -3.89
N HIS A 142 -11.03 5.01 -4.46
CA HIS A 142 -11.13 5.37 -5.88
C HIS A 142 -10.39 6.67 -6.17
N HIS A 143 -10.51 7.66 -5.26
CA HIS A 143 -9.82 8.93 -5.42
C HIS A 143 -8.30 8.73 -5.37
N ALA A 144 -7.81 7.94 -4.41
CA ALA A 144 -6.38 7.63 -4.32
C ALA A 144 -5.88 6.93 -5.57
N ALA A 145 -6.67 6.00 -6.12
CA ALA A 145 -6.29 5.31 -7.35
C ALA A 145 -6.21 6.26 -8.54
N ASP A 146 -7.14 7.21 -8.63
CA ASP A 146 -7.11 8.24 -9.69
C ASP A 146 -5.88 9.13 -9.53
N GLU A 147 -5.54 9.49 -8.30
CA GLU A 147 -4.32 10.27 -8.02
C GLU A 147 -3.06 9.48 -8.40
N SER A 148 -3.05 8.17 -8.18
CA SER A 148 -1.94 7.33 -8.61
C SER A 148 -1.79 7.33 -10.13
N LYS A 149 -2.91 7.21 -10.85
CA LYS A 149 -2.87 7.27 -12.31
C LYS A 149 -2.27 8.59 -12.80
N ALA A 150 -2.70 9.70 -12.22
CA ALA A 150 -2.18 11.01 -12.58
C ALA A 150 -0.70 11.15 -12.22
N TYR A 151 -0.32 10.66 -11.04
CA TYR A 151 1.08 10.70 -10.59
C TYR A 151 2.00 9.95 -11.55
N PHE A 152 1.64 8.71 -11.91
CA PHE A 152 2.49 7.91 -12.79
C PHE A 152 2.48 8.41 -14.23
N ALA A 153 1.37 8.97 -14.68
CA ALA A 153 1.33 9.61 -16.00
C ALA A 153 2.28 10.80 -16.05
N ALA A 154 2.29 11.63 -15.02
CA ALA A 154 3.21 12.78 -14.94
C ALA A 154 4.67 12.32 -14.84
N LEU A 155 4.93 11.27 -14.07
CA LEU A 155 6.27 10.72 -13.91
C LEU A 155 6.81 10.19 -15.24
N ASN A 156 5.97 9.47 -15.99
CA ASN A 156 6.37 8.95 -17.29
C ASN A 156 6.55 10.05 -18.33
N GLY A 157 5.72 11.08 -18.26
CA GLY A 157 5.82 12.21 -19.18
C GLY A 157 7.00 13.14 -18.92
N ALA A 158 7.62 13.02 -17.75
CA ALA A 158 8.77 13.85 -17.37
C ALA A 158 10.10 13.30 -17.91
N LYS A 159 10.08 12.18 -18.59
CA LYS A 159 11.29 11.58 -19.16
C LYS A 159 11.62 12.14 -20.52
#